data_01f9d010adb281d4db3fe5f3efcfffd3
#
_entry.id   01f9d010adb281d4db3fe5f3efcfffd3
#
_cell.length_a   1.000
_cell.length_b   1.000
_cell.length_c   1.000
_cell.angle_alpha   90.00
_cell.angle_beta   90.00
_cell.angle_gamma   90.00
#
_symmetry.space_group_name_H-M   'P 1'
#
loop_
_entity.id
_entity.type
_entity.pdbx_description
1 polymer ?
#
loop_
_entity_poly.entity_id
_entity_poly.type
_entity_poly.pdbx_seq_one_letter_code
_entity_poly.pdbx_strand_id
1 'polypeptide(L)'
;MLRAGGGDRKESLNMKTKAVRIHGKMDLRLEEIELPQVGPDDVQVKIISDSICMSTYKAAVEGAEHKRVPDDVAEHPTIVGHEFCGVIQEVGENWKNKYKPGQGFAIQPAHFYKGSQMAPGYSYQYCGGDAQYGNVPIETLLMDCLLPYNSDVYFYGSLSEPMSCIIGTFHAMYHTKAGSYEHQMGIVEGGKMALLASVGPMGLGAIDYALHCDRRPSLLVVTDIDDERLARAESIYTVEHAKELGIELHYVNTAKPGCDTKYLRELTGGTGYDDVICFAPVRPVVEQAGDILGYDGCLNFFAGPTNKEFKAEFNWYNVHYLYTHVVGTSGGNTNDMREAIDMMTSGKINPAAMITHIGGLNAVVDTTLNLPNIRGGKKLIYTQIELPLTAIADFEKLGETDPLFAKLAEITRRHNGLWSAEAEKYLLANK
;
A
#
# COMPACT_ATOMS: atom_id res chain seq x y z
N MET A 1 -38.62 8.95 -56.31
CA MET A 1 -37.67 9.81 -55.57
C MET A 1 -37.57 9.34 -54.14
N LEU A 2 -36.57 8.54 -53.86
CA LEU A 2 -36.25 8.07 -52.53
C LEU A 2 -35.03 8.85 -52.11
N ARG A 3 -35.16 9.70 -51.08
CA ARG A 3 -34.02 10.38 -50.43
C ARG A 3 -33.39 9.41 -49.45
N ALA A 4 -32.14 9.03 -49.70
CA ALA A 4 -31.28 8.39 -48.75
C ALA A 4 -30.93 9.36 -47.61
N GLY A 5 -31.35 9.02 -46.41
CA GLY A 5 -30.88 9.69 -45.19
C GLY A 5 -29.48 9.15 -44.86
N GLY A 6 -28.45 9.93 -45.19
CA GLY A 6 -27.12 9.75 -44.68
C GLY A 6 -27.09 10.15 -43.21
N GLY A 7 -27.15 9.16 -42.31
CA GLY A 7 -26.84 9.37 -40.93
C GLY A 7 -25.33 9.51 -40.80
N ASP A 8 -24.85 10.70 -40.47
CA ASP A 8 -23.49 10.93 -39.99
C ASP A 8 -23.26 10.06 -38.76
N ARG A 9 -22.65 8.89 -38.97
CA ARG A 9 -21.95 8.20 -37.88
C ARG A 9 -20.77 9.09 -37.54
N LYS A 10 -20.89 9.87 -36.48
CA LYS A 10 -19.71 10.41 -35.80
C LYS A 10 -18.84 9.20 -35.47
N GLU A 11 -17.71 9.04 -36.15
CA GLU A 11 -16.65 8.17 -35.69
C GLU A 11 -16.26 8.70 -34.31
N SER A 12 -16.67 8.01 -33.28
CA SER A 12 -16.22 8.32 -31.93
C SER A 12 -14.74 7.93 -31.87
N LEU A 13 -13.87 8.92 -31.86
CA LEU A 13 -12.43 8.70 -31.70
C LEU A 13 -12.20 7.99 -30.39
N ASN A 14 -11.42 6.92 -30.42
CA ASN A 14 -10.97 6.24 -29.20
C ASN A 14 -10.20 7.22 -28.32
N MET A 15 -10.39 7.13 -27.00
CA MET A 15 -9.65 7.95 -26.04
C MET A 15 -8.19 7.53 -26.05
N LYS A 16 -7.28 8.49 -26.16
CA LYS A 16 -5.84 8.26 -25.98
C LYS A 16 -5.44 8.46 -24.53
N THR A 17 -4.53 7.63 -24.04
CA THR A 17 -3.94 7.70 -22.70
C THR A 17 -2.43 7.46 -22.74
N LYS A 18 -1.69 8.22 -21.96
CA LYS A 18 -0.30 7.86 -21.62
C LYS A 18 -0.34 6.84 -20.50
N ALA A 19 0.43 5.77 -20.65
CA ALA A 19 0.52 4.69 -19.67
C ALA A 19 1.93 4.08 -19.62
N VAL A 20 2.37 3.64 -18.44
CA VAL A 20 3.56 2.82 -18.29
C VAL A 20 3.16 1.36 -18.40
N ARG A 21 3.77 0.66 -19.36
CA ARG A 21 3.45 -0.74 -19.68
C ARG A 21 4.67 -1.63 -19.54
N ILE A 22 4.43 -2.84 -19.05
CA ILE A 22 5.44 -3.90 -19.02
C ILE A 22 5.39 -4.70 -20.32
N HIS A 23 6.56 -4.85 -20.98
CA HIS A 23 6.76 -5.59 -22.21
C HIS A 23 7.56 -6.89 -21.99
N GLY A 24 8.17 -7.03 -20.82
CA GLY A 24 9.01 -8.16 -20.45
C GLY A 24 9.90 -7.84 -19.26
N LYS A 25 10.90 -8.69 -19.01
CA LYS A 25 11.85 -8.49 -17.90
C LYS A 25 12.61 -7.18 -18.03
N MET A 26 12.53 -6.32 -17.02
CA MET A 26 13.16 -5.00 -16.93
C MET A 26 12.82 -4.08 -18.12
N ASP A 27 11.70 -4.34 -18.80
CA ASP A 27 11.25 -3.57 -19.95
C ASP A 27 9.91 -2.88 -19.64
N LEU A 28 10.01 -1.73 -18.99
CA LEU A 28 8.91 -0.80 -18.75
C LEU A 28 9.00 0.36 -19.72
N ARG A 29 7.88 0.75 -20.34
CA ARG A 29 7.84 1.87 -21.30
C ARG A 29 6.66 2.80 -21.02
N LEU A 30 6.93 4.12 -21.05
CA LEU A 30 5.88 5.12 -21.09
C LEU A 30 5.44 5.32 -22.55
N GLU A 31 4.19 5.00 -22.84
CA GLU A 31 3.63 5.01 -24.20
C GLU A 31 2.29 5.73 -24.24
N GLU A 32 1.93 6.24 -25.42
CA GLU A 32 0.58 6.68 -25.73
C GLU A 32 -0.17 5.52 -26.40
N ILE A 33 -1.30 5.13 -25.86
CA ILE A 33 -2.14 4.04 -26.38
C ILE A 33 -3.57 4.50 -26.54
N GLU A 34 -4.34 3.80 -27.38
CA GLU A 34 -5.79 4.02 -27.53
C GLU A 34 -6.53 3.05 -26.59
N LEU A 35 -7.44 3.59 -25.79
CA LEU A 35 -8.36 2.79 -24.97
C LEU A 35 -9.53 2.32 -25.83
N PRO A 36 -10.02 1.08 -25.63
CA PRO A 36 -11.29 0.65 -26.21
C PRO A 36 -12.45 1.59 -25.79
N GLN A 37 -13.44 1.74 -26.67
CA GLN A 37 -14.66 2.43 -26.33
C GLN A 37 -15.40 1.75 -25.19
N VAL A 38 -16.06 2.55 -24.33
CA VAL A 38 -16.83 2.03 -23.21
C VAL A 38 -18.05 1.25 -23.72
N GLY A 39 -18.03 -0.05 -23.49
CA GLY A 39 -19.15 -0.94 -23.75
C GLY A 39 -20.15 -0.97 -22.58
N PRO A 40 -21.24 -1.72 -22.71
CA PRO A 40 -22.28 -1.81 -21.68
C PRO A 40 -21.76 -2.32 -20.31
N ASP A 41 -20.71 -3.14 -20.31
CA ASP A 41 -20.14 -3.77 -19.12
C ASP A 41 -18.87 -3.09 -18.59
N ASP A 42 -18.48 -1.96 -19.20
CA ASP A 42 -17.23 -1.29 -18.87
C ASP A 42 -17.45 -0.08 -17.93
N VAL A 43 -16.39 0.25 -17.17
CA VAL A 43 -16.25 1.51 -16.45
C VAL A 43 -14.90 2.11 -16.79
N GLN A 44 -14.88 3.29 -17.38
CA GLN A 44 -13.67 4.03 -17.67
C GLN A 44 -13.36 5.01 -16.55
N VAL A 45 -12.10 5.10 -16.18
CA VAL A 45 -11.63 5.93 -15.07
C VAL A 45 -10.52 6.88 -15.50
N LYS A 46 -10.50 8.06 -14.88
CA LYS A 46 -9.38 8.99 -14.86
C LYS A 46 -8.58 8.72 -13.60
N ILE A 47 -7.35 8.30 -13.73
CA ILE A 47 -6.46 8.05 -12.61
C ILE A 47 -5.80 9.37 -12.21
N ILE A 48 -5.75 9.67 -10.93
CA ILE A 48 -5.16 10.91 -10.41
C ILE A 48 -3.87 10.61 -9.65
N SER A 49 -3.87 9.59 -8.79
CA SER A 49 -2.67 9.19 -8.09
C SER A 49 -2.50 7.67 -8.05
N ASP A 50 -1.25 7.25 -8.03
CA ASP A 50 -0.78 5.90 -7.75
C ASP A 50 0.39 5.97 -6.77
N SER A 51 0.77 4.86 -6.15
CA SER A 51 2.01 4.81 -5.38
C SER A 51 2.86 3.60 -5.78
N ILE A 52 4.15 3.85 -6.05
CA ILE A 52 5.04 2.80 -6.53
C ILE A 52 5.36 1.81 -5.41
N CYS A 53 5.15 0.53 -5.70
CA CYS A 53 5.32 -0.59 -4.78
C CYS A 53 6.49 -1.49 -5.20
N MET A 54 7.16 -2.11 -4.22
CA MET A 54 8.17 -3.15 -4.48
C MET A 54 7.61 -4.34 -5.25
N SER A 55 6.33 -4.61 -5.18
CA SER A 55 5.69 -5.69 -5.97
C SER A 55 5.62 -5.36 -7.46
N THR A 56 5.50 -4.07 -7.84
CA THR A 56 5.63 -3.64 -9.24
C THR A 56 7.07 -3.82 -9.74
N TYR A 57 8.07 -3.48 -8.91
CA TYR A 57 9.47 -3.77 -9.22
C TYR A 57 9.72 -5.28 -9.43
N LYS A 58 9.18 -6.14 -8.55
CA LYS A 58 9.30 -7.61 -8.68
C LYS A 58 8.67 -8.09 -9.98
N ALA A 59 7.49 -7.57 -10.34
CA ALA A 59 6.86 -7.89 -11.63
C ALA A 59 7.74 -7.47 -12.82
N ALA A 60 8.39 -6.30 -12.76
CA ALA A 60 9.33 -5.86 -13.79
C ALA A 60 10.57 -6.77 -13.88
N VAL A 61 11.12 -7.22 -12.75
CA VAL A 61 12.29 -8.14 -12.72
C VAL A 61 11.95 -9.52 -13.27
N GLU A 62 10.78 -10.07 -12.90
CA GLU A 62 10.36 -11.42 -13.27
C GLU A 62 9.73 -11.47 -14.68
N GLY A 63 9.11 -10.39 -15.16
CA GLY A 63 8.38 -10.37 -16.44
C GLY A 63 7.28 -11.43 -16.44
N ALA A 64 7.17 -12.19 -17.54
CA ALA A 64 6.19 -13.28 -17.68
C ALA A 64 6.34 -14.43 -16.66
N GLU A 65 7.45 -14.51 -15.91
CA GLU A 65 7.61 -15.49 -14.83
C GLU A 65 6.90 -15.06 -13.53
N HIS A 66 6.47 -13.80 -13.44
CA HIS A 66 5.72 -13.31 -12.30
C HIS A 66 4.28 -13.82 -12.34
N LYS A 67 3.78 -14.35 -11.21
CA LYS A 67 2.47 -15.03 -11.09
C LYS A 67 1.24 -14.24 -11.56
N ARG A 68 1.36 -12.92 -11.75
CA ARG A 68 0.27 -12.00 -12.16
C ARG A 68 0.48 -11.38 -13.53
N VAL A 69 1.69 -11.48 -14.09
CA VAL A 69 1.99 -10.96 -15.43
C VAL A 69 1.63 -12.03 -16.44
N PRO A 70 0.88 -11.71 -17.51
CA PRO A 70 0.52 -12.70 -18.54
C PRO A 70 1.75 -13.25 -19.27
N ASP A 71 1.67 -14.51 -19.69
CA ASP A 71 2.76 -15.19 -20.43
C ASP A 71 3.03 -14.52 -21.79
N ASP A 72 2.01 -13.91 -22.38
CA ASP A 72 2.03 -13.23 -23.69
C ASP A 72 2.26 -11.71 -23.57
N VAL A 73 2.82 -11.24 -22.45
CA VAL A 73 3.02 -9.82 -22.16
C VAL A 73 3.90 -9.09 -23.18
N ALA A 74 4.75 -9.80 -23.92
CA ALA A 74 5.56 -9.24 -24.99
C ALA A 74 4.73 -8.80 -26.19
N GLU A 75 3.68 -9.56 -26.53
CA GLU A 75 2.73 -9.28 -27.60
C GLU A 75 1.58 -8.39 -27.14
N HIS A 76 1.17 -8.55 -25.88
CA HIS A 76 0.06 -7.87 -25.24
C HIS A 76 0.48 -7.16 -23.95
N PRO A 77 1.28 -6.08 -24.04
CA PRO A 77 1.79 -5.37 -22.85
C PRO A 77 0.70 -4.86 -21.94
N THR A 78 0.90 -4.98 -20.62
CA THR A 78 -0.07 -4.59 -19.59
C THR A 78 0.35 -3.34 -18.86
N ILE A 79 -0.63 -2.54 -18.37
CA ILE A 79 -0.37 -1.34 -17.58
C ILE A 79 0.02 -1.75 -16.16
N VAL A 80 1.09 -1.14 -15.64
CA VAL A 80 1.56 -1.36 -14.25
C VAL A 80 0.98 -0.33 -13.28
N GLY A 81 1.29 -0.49 -11.96
CA GLY A 81 0.74 0.33 -10.89
C GLY A 81 -0.59 -0.21 -10.36
N HIS A 82 -0.65 -0.52 -9.06
CA HIS A 82 -1.81 -1.22 -8.48
C HIS A 82 -2.33 -0.58 -7.19
N GLU A 83 -1.77 0.55 -6.79
CA GLU A 83 -2.15 1.30 -5.59
C GLU A 83 -2.77 2.65 -6.01
N PHE A 84 -3.89 2.64 -6.75
CA PHE A 84 -4.37 3.84 -7.43
C PHE A 84 -5.81 4.24 -7.13
N CYS A 85 -6.06 5.52 -7.32
CA CYS A 85 -7.37 6.13 -7.22
C CYS A 85 -7.57 7.25 -8.25
N GLY A 86 -8.78 7.73 -8.33
CA GLY A 86 -9.12 8.83 -9.22
C GLY A 86 -10.62 9.06 -9.30
N VAL A 87 -11.10 9.37 -10.52
CA VAL A 87 -12.49 9.74 -10.79
C VAL A 87 -13.03 8.90 -11.93
N ILE A 88 -14.25 8.40 -11.77
CA ILE A 88 -14.97 7.67 -12.82
C ILE A 88 -15.28 8.65 -13.96
N GLN A 89 -14.86 8.30 -15.18
CA GLN A 89 -15.01 9.12 -16.38
C GLN A 89 -16.27 8.79 -17.15
N GLU A 90 -16.49 7.50 -17.40
CA GLU A 90 -17.64 7.01 -18.16
C GLU A 90 -18.10 5.66 -17.60
N VAL A 91 -19.41 5.36 -17.69
CA VAL A 91 -20.03 4.16 -17.11
C VAL A 91 -20.92 3.50 -18.14
N GLY A 92 -20.66 2.23 -18.42
CA GLY A 92 -21.49 1.38 -19.26
C GLY A 92 -22.88 1.14 -18.67
N GLU A 93 -23.84 0.82 -19.54
CA GLU A 93 -25.27 0.75 -19.20
C GLU A 93 -25.55 -0.16 -18.00
N ASN A 94 -24.85 -1.30 -17.92
CA ASN A 94 -25.09 -2.31 -16.88
C ASN A 94 -24.60 -1.88 -15.47
N TRP A 95 -23.81 -0.82 -15.38
CA TRP A 95 -23.24 -0.33 -14.12
C TRP A 95 -23.78 1.03 -13.66
N LYS A 96 -24.66 1.68 -14.42
CA LYS A 96 -25.21 3.02 -14.11
C LYS A 96 -26.02 3.09 -12.81
N ASN A 97 -26.51 1.96 -12.33
CA ASN A 97 -27.19 1.86 -11.05
C ASN A 97 -26.23 1.90 -9.84
N LYS A 98 -24.95 1.60 -10.07
CA LYS A 98 -23.93 1.48 -9.02
C LYS A 98 -22.89 2.60 -9.08
N TYR A 99 -22.50 3.03 -10.27
CA TYR A 99 -21.45 4.03 -10.48
C TYR A 99 -21.96 5.23 -11.28
N LYS A 100 -21.30 6.39 -11.12
CA LYS A 100 -21.63 7.63 -11.82
C LYS A 100 -20.37 8.34 -12.30
N PRO A 101 -20.39 8.96 -13.49
CA PRO A 101 -19.31 9.88 -13.89
C PRO A 101 -19.11 10.98 -12.84
N GLY A 102 -17.86 11.34 -12.60
CA GLY A 102 -17.47 12.29 -11.57
C GLY A 102 -17.34 11.73 -10.15
N GLN A 103 -17.76 10.49 -9.92
CA GLN A 103 -17.58 9.80 -8.63
C GLN A 103 -16.12 9.41 -8.42
N GLY A 104 -15.57 9.68 -7.23
CA GLY A 104 -14.24 9.19 -6.83
C GLY A 104 -14.24 7.69 -6.63
N PHE A 105 -13.11 7.07 -6.91
CA PHE A 105 -12.89 5.63 -6.68
C PHE A 105 -11.51 5.37 -6.08
N ALA A 106 -11.39 4.27 -5.36
CA ALA A 106 -10.16 3.56 -5.04
C ALA A 106 -10.32 2.11 -5.47
N ILE A 107 -9.23 1.40 -5.74
CA ILE A 107 -9.30 0.05 -6.30
C ILE A 107 -8.61 -0.98 -5.40
N GLN A 108 -9.30 -2.09 -5.13
CA GLN A 108 -8.69 -3.30 -4.56
C GLN A 108 -8.20 -4.20 -5.70
N PRO A 109 -6.89 -4.29 -5.94
CA PRO A 109 -6.37 -5.05 -7.09
C PRO A 109 -6.51 -6.56 -6.92
N ALA A 110 -6.49 -7.06 -5.69
CA ALA A 110 -6.57 -8.49 -5.39
C ALA A 110 -8.03 -8.98 -5.39
N HIS A 111 -8.65 -9.05 -6.57
CA HIS A 111 -10.06 -9.41 -6.69
C HIS A 111 -10.34 -10.93 -6.68
N PHE A 112 -9.34 -11.78 -6.88
CA PHE A 112 -9.43 -13.26 -6.84
C PHE A 112 -10.63 -13.87 -7.59
N TYR A 113 -11.05 -13.27 -8.69
CA TYR A 113 -12.19 -13.71 -9.45
C TYR A 113 -12.05 -15.16 -9.90
N LYS A 114 -12.95 -16.04 -9.45
CA LYS A 114 -12.93 -17.49 -9.72
C LYS A 114 -11.57 -18.15 -9.42
N GLY A 115 -10.83 -17.66 -8.43
CA GLY A 115 -9.52 -18.18 -8.05
C GLY A 115 -8.36 -17.70 -8.92
N SER A 116 -8.61 -16.79 -9.86
CA SER A 116 -7.56 -16.18 -10.70
C SER A 116 -6.63 -15.30 -9.87
N GLN A 117 -5.35 -15.27 -10.23
CA GLN A 117 -4.34 -14.35 -9.71
C GLN A 117 -4.29 -13.01 -10.47
N MET A 118 -5.05 -12.87 -11.57
CA MET A 118 -5.09 -11.65 -12.37
C MET A 118 -5.49 -10.45 -11.50
N ALA A 119 -4.88 -9.30 -11.76
CA ALA A 119 -5.11 -8.10 -10.98
C ALA A 119 -4.84 -6.82 -11.80
N PRO A 120 -5.63 -5.74 -11.63
CA PRO A 120 -5.28 -4.41 -12.11
C PRO A 120 -3.85 -4.01 -11.74
N GLY A 121 -3.15 -3.38 -12.68
CA GLY A 121 -1.76 -2.99 -12.49
C GLY A 121 -0.73 -4.10 -12.66
N TYR A 122 -1.15 -5.28 -13.16
CA TYR A 122 -0.29 -6.41 -13.52
C TYR A 122 -0.74 -7.13 -14.79
N SER A 123 -2.03 -7.41 -14.90
CA SER A 123 -2.55 -8.43 -15.84
C SER A 123 -3.34 -7.86 -17.00
N TYR A 124 -3.73 -6.60 -16.96
CA TYR A 124 -4.67 -6.02 -17.92
C TYR A 124 -3.99 -4.99 -18.81
N GLN A 125 -4.28 -5.06 -20.12
CA GLN A 125 -3.72 -4.16 -21.13
C GLN A 125 -4.19 -2.71 -20.94
N TYR A 126 -5.38 -2.52 -20.36
CA TYR A 126 -6.06 -1.22 -20.27
C TYR A 126 -6.40 -0.81 -18.84
N CYS A 127 -5.88 -1.49 -17.82
CA CYS A 127 -6.12 -1.15 -16.42
C CYS A 127 -4.89 -1.30 -15.54
N GLY A 128 -4.45 -0.19 -14.99
CA GLY A 128 -3.36 -0.06 -14.01
C GLY A 128 -3.20 1.38 -13.59
N GLY A 129 -2.55 1.62 -12.46
CA GLY A 129 -2.43 2.93 -11.81
C GLY A 129 -1.47 3.88 -12.50
N ASP A 130 -0.46 3.35 -13.16
CA ASP A 130 0.54 4.15 -13.88
C ASP A 130 0.06 4.55 -15.29
N ALA A 131 -1.16 5.10 -15.36
CA ALA A 131 -1.77 5.63 -16.57
C ALA A 131 -2.63 6.86 -16.28
N GLN A 132 -2.91 7.68 -17.30
CA GLN A 132 -3.82 8.82 -17.15
C GLN A 132 -5.28 8.38 -17.10
N TYR A 133 -5.64 7.40 -17.94
CA TYR A 133 -6.98 6.81 -18.02
C TYR A 133 -6.86 5.31 -18.19
N GLY A 134 -7.91 4.57 -17.78
CA GLY A 134 -7.98 3.13 -17.94
C GLY A 134 -9.41 2.61 -17.96
N ASN A 135 -9.60 1.40 -18.47
CA ASN A 135 -10.88 0.69 -18.45
C ASN A 135 -10.82 -0.39 -17.37
N VAL A 136 -11.69 -0.30 -16.38
CA VAL A 136 -11.73 -1.24 -15.26
C VAL A 136 -12.25 -2.59 -15.76
N PRO A 137 -11.52 -3.71 -15.54
CA PRO A 137 -11.96 -5.01 -15.98
C PRO A 137 -13.22 -5.45 -15.24
N ILE A 138 -14.09 -6.19 -15.96
CA ILE A 138 -15.39 -6.63 -15.42
C ILE A 138 -15.24 -7.49 -14.16
N GLU A 139 -14.16 -8.24 -14.02
CA GLU A 139 -13.88 -9.05 -12.83
C GLU A 139 -13.74 -8.19 -11.57
N THR A 140 -13.09 -7.03 -11.67
CA THR A 140 -12.97 -6.06 -10.59
C THR A 140 -14.34 -5.52 -10.16
N LEU A 141 -15.21 -5.25 -11.13
CA LEU A 141 -16.58 -4.76 -10.89
C LEU A 141 -17.48 -5.82 -10.25
N LEU A 142 -17.40 -7.06 -10.73
CA LEU A 142 -18.16 -8.21 -10.22
C LEU A 142 -17.75 -8.60 -8.80
N MET A 143 -16.48 -8.39 -8.45
CA MET A 143 -15.95 -8.69 -7.12
C MET A 143 -16.07 -7.50 -6.13
N ASP A 144 -16.77 -6.45 -6.53
CA ASP A 144 -16.96 -5.23 -5.71
C ASP A 144 -15.64 -4.54 -5.29
N CYS A 145 -14.64 -4.67 -6.17
CA CYS A 145 -13.28 -4.19 -5.93
C CYS A 145 -13.01 -2.77 -6.46
N LEU A 146 -13.95 -2.15 -7.19
CA LEU A 146 -13.97 -0.72 -7.48
C LEU A 146 -14.78 -0.03 -6.38
N LEU A 147 -14.08 0.54 -5.39
CA LEU A 147 -14.67 1.09 -4.18
C LEU A 147 -15.03 2.57 -4.38
N PRO A 148 -16.24 3.02 -4.00
CA PRO A 148 -16.54 4.45 -3.92
C PRO A 148 -15.58 5.16 -2.98
N TYR A 149 -15.09 6.33 -3.41
CA TYR A 149 -14.18 7.17 -2.64
C TYR A 149 -14.70 8.61 -2.64
N ASN A 150 -15.09 9.12 -1.48
CA ASN A 150 -15.79 10.41 -1.33
C ASN A 150 -14.87 11.47 -0.70
N SER A 151 -13.64 11.60 -1.20
CA SER A 151 -12.71 12.62 -0.77
C SER A 151 -11.99 13.22 -1.98
N ASP A 152 -11.56 14.46 -1.86
CA ASP A 152 -10.71 15.16 -2.83
C ASP A 152 -9.20 15.05 -2.50
N VAL A 153 -8.85 14.21 -1.51
CA VAL A 153 -7.46 13.92 -1.11
C VAL A 153 -7.03 12.60 -1.77
N TYR A 154 -6.43 12.68 -2.94
CA TYR A 154 -6.15 11.51 -3.77
C TYR A 154 -5.08 10.59 -3.20
N PHE A 155 -4.08 11.11 -2.48
CA PHE A 155 -3.07 10.22 -1.88
C PHE A 155 -3.65 9.30 -0.77
N TYR A 156 -4.77 9.65 -0.13
CA TYR A 156 -5.49 8.71 0.73
C TYR A 156 -6.06 7.54 -0.08
N GLY A 157 -6.66 7.87 -1.24
CA GLY A 157 -7.24 6.86 -2.11
C GLY A 157 -6.22 5.86 -2.64
N SER A 158 -5.05 6.32 -3.10
CA SER A 158 -3.98 5.43 -3.57
C SER A 158 -3.32 4.66 -2.43
N LEU A 159 -3.10 5.27 -1.27
CA LEU A 159 -2.53 4.58 -0.11
C LEU A 159 -3.53 3.70 0.66
N SER A 160 -4.80 3.67 0.25
CA SER A 160 -5.77 2.76 0.86
C SER A 160 -5.46 1.28 0.57
N GLU A 161 -4.82 0.98 -0.56
CA GLU A 161 -4.36 -0.38 -0.86
C GLU A 161 -3.28 -0.84 0.13
N PRO A 162 -2.12 -0.16 0.27
CA PRO A 162 -1.12 -0.58 1.24
C PRO A 162 -1.61 -0.54 2.69
N MET A 163 -2.47 0.41 3.05
CA MET A 163 -3.10 0.41 4.38
C MET A 163 -4.02 -0.81 4.58
N SER A 164 -4.75 -1.24 3.53
CA SER A 164 -5.55 -2.47 3.59
C SER A 164 -4.70 -3.71 3.85
N CYS A 165 -3.49 -3.77 3.29
CA CYS A 165 -2.55 -4.86 3.56
C CYS A 165 -2.15 -4.91 5.04
N ILE A 166 -1.92 -3.74 5.65
CA ILE A 166 -1.60 -3.61 7.07
C ILE A 166 -2.82 -4.06 7.91
N ILE A 167 -3.99 -3.49 7.67
CA ILE A 167 -5.23 -3.81 8.40
C ILE A 167 -5.54 -5.31 8.32
N GLY A 168 -5.47 -5.88 7.11
CA GLY A 168 -5.66 -7.31 6.89
C GLY A 168 -4.65 -8.17 7.67
N THR A 169 -3.44 -7.67 7.91
CA THR A 169 -2.45 -8.35 8.75
C THR A 169 -2.89 -8.43 10.20
N PHE A 170 -3.41 -7.33 10.76
CA PHE A 170 -3.96 -7.33 12.12
C PHE A 170 -5.20 -8.21 12.23
N HIS A 171 -6.10 -8.19 11.25
CA HIS A 171 -7.30 -9.02 11.22
C HIS A 171 -7.01 -10.51 11.05
N ALA A 172 -5.91 -10.86 10.36
CA ALA A 172 -5.51 -12.24 10.12
C ALA A 172 -4.78 -12.89 11.31
N MET A 173 -4.33 -12.11 12.29
CA MET A 173 -3.88 -12.67 13.56
C MET A 173 -5.00 -13.49 14.17
N TYR A 174 -4.67 -14.50 14.95
CA TYR A 174 -5.68 -15.26 15.68
C TYR A 174 -5.14 -15.83 16.98
N HIS A 175 -6.04 -16.02 17.93
CA HIS A 175 -5.79 -16.60 19.24
C HIS A 175 -6.80 -17.68 19.53
N THR A 176 -6.49 -18.57 20.46
CA THR A 176 -7.36 -19.68 20.82
C THR A 176 -7.92 -19.49 22.22
N LYS A 177 -9.13 -19.93 22.43
CA LYS A 177 -9.72 -19.99 23.76
C LYS A 177 -9.25 -21.27 24.45
N ALA A 178 -8.73 -21.17 25.68
CA ALA A 178 -8.29 -22.31 26.44
C ALA A 178 -9.35 -23.44 26.49
N GLY A 179 -8.94 -24.64 26.11
CA GLY A 179 -9.83 -25.82 26.06
C GLY A 179 -10.80 -25.85 24.87
N SER A 180 -10.61 -24.98 23.87
CA SER A 180 -11.38 -24.93 22.62
C SER A 180 -10.44 -24.88 21.42
N TYR A 181 -10.96 -25.31 20.25
CA TYR A 181 -10.29 -25.14 18.95
C TYR A 181 -10.86 -23.94 18.17
N GLU A 182 -11.67 -23.10 18.82
CA GLU A 182 -12.23 -21.89 18.21
C GLU A 182 -11.14 -20.82 18.12
N HIS A 183 -10.99 -20.24 16.92
CA HIS A 183 -10.09 -19.12 16.69
C HIS A 183 -10.82 -17.80 16.94
N GLN A 184 -10.20 -16.95 17.75
CA GLN A 184 -10.59 -15.56 17.92
C GLN A 184 -9.72 -14.72 17.01
N MET A 185 -10.29 -14.24 15.90
CA MET A 185 -9.56 -13.48 14.88
C MET A 185 -9.23 -12.07 15.39
N GLY A 186 -8.13 -11.54 14.86
CA GLY A 186 -7.58 -10.24 15.19
C GLY A 186 -6.58 -10.29 16.34
N ILE A 187 -5.91 -9.18 16.60
CA ILE A 187 -4.94 -9.02 17.69
C ILE A 187 -5.63 -9.08 19.07
N VAL A 188 -4.86 -9.31 20.12
CA VAL A 188 -5.38 -9.30 21.50
C VAL A 188 -5.63 -7.86 21.94
N GLU A 189 -6.88 -7.52 22.28
CA GLU A 189 -7.21 -6.23 22.87
C GLU A 189 -6.53 -6.05 24.22
N GLY A 190 -5.78 -4.95 24.39
CA GLY A 190 -4.96 -4.71 25.58
C GLY A 190 -3.76 -5.63 25.71
N GLY A 191 -3.44 -6.41 24.66
CA GLY A 191 -2.31 -7.33 24.60
C GLY A 191 -0.96 -6.62 24.44
N LYS A 192 0.08 -7.41 24.33
CA LYS A 192 1.47 -6.99 24.12
C LYS A 192 1.88 -7.27 22.68
N MET A 193 2.23 -6.23 21.95
CA MET A 193 2.51 -6.32 20.52
C MET A 193 3.93 -5.88 20.19
N ALA A 194 4.59 -6.60 19.26
CA ALA A 194 5.88 -6.20 18.70
C ALA A 194 5.79 -6.09 17.17
N LEU A 195 6.32 -4.99 16.64
CA LEU A 195 6.50 -4.74 15.21
C LEU A 195 8.00 -4.78 14.92
N LEU A 196 8.47 -5.83 14.23
CA LEU A 196 9.90 -6.05 14.00
C LEU A 196 10.37 -5.55 12.63
N ALA A 197 11.48 -4.80 12.60
CA ALA A 197 12.02 -4.12 11.42
C ALA A 197 10.96 -3.21 10.76
N SER A 198 10.31 -2.38 11.56
CA SER A 198 9.01 -1.77 11.24
C SER A 198 9.04 -0.26 11.07
N VAL A 199 10.19 0.38 10.79
CA VAL A 199 10.24 1.82 10.49
C VAL A 199 10.37 2.14 8.99
N GLY A 200 10.08 1.16 8.14
CA GLY A 200 9.78 1.36 6.72
C GLY A 200 8.34 1.84 6.51
N PRO A 201 7.92 2.12 5.25
CA PRO A 201 6.60 2.70 4.99
C PRO A 201 5.46 1.84 5.54
N MET A 202 5.49 0.52 5.33
CA MET A 202 4.46 -0.39 5.83
C MET A 202 4.45 -0.46 7.36
N GLY A 203 5.62 -0.45 7.99
CA GLY A 203 5.73 -0.44 9.44
C GLY A 203 5.24 0.86 10.07
N LEU A 204 5.50 2.03 9.44
CA LEU A 204 4.95 3.32 9.90
C LEU A 204 3.42 3.33 9.86
N GLY A 205 2.82 2.79 8.79
CA GLY A 205 1.37 2.61 8.74
C GLY A 205 0.86 1.63 9.79
N ALA A 206 1.63 0.57 10.12
CA ALA A 206 1.26 -0.38 11.16
C ALA A 206 1.34 0.23 12.58
N ILE A 207 2.31 1.11 12.84
CA ILE A 207 2.36 1.88 14.10
C ILE A 207 1.10 2.75 14.22
N ASP A 208 0.77 3.50 13.17
CA ASP A 208 -0.42 4.36 13.15
C ASP A 208 -1.70 3.55 13.41
N TYR A 209 -1.85 2.43 12.70
CA TYR A 209 -3.02 1.55 12.88
C TYR A 209 -3.08 0.93 14.28
N ALA A 210 -1.96 0.46 14.84
CA ALA A 210 -1.89 -0.09 16.20
C ALA A 210 -2.32 0.93 17.26
N LEU A 211 -2.00 2.21 17.05
CA LEU A 211 -2.40 3.31 17.96
C LEU A 211 -3.90 3.64 17.88
N HIS A 212 -4.57 3.39 16.74
CA HIS A 212 -5.89 3.92 16.45
C HIS A 212 -6.96 2.87 16.09
N CYS A 213 -6.59 1.57 15.97
CA CYS A 213 -7.55 0.49 15.71
C CYS A 213 -8.52 0.29 16.88
N ASP A 214 -9.54 -0.49 16.68
CA ASP A 214 -10.59 -0.80 17.69
C ASP A 214 -10.05 -1.67 18.83
N ARG A 215 -9.08 -2.55 18.55
CA ARG A 215 -8.46 -3.50 19.50
C ARG A 215 -7.01 -3.14 19.76
N ARG A 216 -6.78 -2.01 20.44
CA ARG A 216 -5.43 -1.49 20.68
C ARG A 216 -4.64 -2.36 21.66
N PRO A 217 -3.30 -2.55 21.43
CA PRO A 217 -2.43 -3.18 22.42
C PRO A 217 -2.23 -2.25 23.64
N SER A 218 -1.89 -2.81 24.80
CA SER A 218 -1.45 -2.03 25.96
C SER A 218 0.05 -1.72 25.94
N LEU A 219 0.84 -2.60 25.29
CA LEU A 219 2.27 -2.44 25.04
C LEU A 219 2.54 -2.59 23.54
N LEU A 220 3.22 -1.62 22.96
CA LEU A 220 3.68 -1.65 21.57
C LEU A 220 5.20 -1.45 21.51
N VAL A 221 5.92 -2.43 20.98
CA VAL A 221 7.37 -2.36 20.79
C VAL A 221 7.69 -2.33 19.31
N VAL A 222 8.35 -1.28 18.87
CA VAL A 222 8.76 -1.02 17.48
C VAL A 222 10.27 -1.21 17.38
N THR A 223 10.73 -2.08 16.49
CA THR A 223 12.17 -2.33 16.34
C THR A 223 12.69 -1.99 14.95
N ASP A 224 13.93 -1.58 14.88
CA ASP A 224 14.76 -1.47 13.68
C ASP A 224 16.25 -1.49 14.08
N ILE A 225 17.15 -1.41 13.11
CA ILE A 225 18.60 -1.31 13.31
C ILE A 225 19.16 0.08 13.00
N ASP A 226 18.33 0.99 12.52
CA ASP A 226 18.70 2.34 12.06
C ASP A 226 18.15 3.40 13.02
N ASP A 227 19.06 4.09 13.74
CA ASP A 227 18.68 5.10 14.73
C ASP A 227 17.97 6.32 14.11
N GLU A 228 18.35 6.74 12.88
CA GLU A 228 17.73 7.89 12.23
C GLU A 228 16.28 7.59 11.85
N ARG A 229 16.04 6.39 11.35
CA ARG A 229 14.69 5.93 11.00
C ARG A 229 13.81 5.72 12.23
N LEU A 230 14.37 5.18 13.32
CA LEU A 230 13.67 5.08 14.61
C LEU A 230 13.31 6.45 15.15
N ALA A 231 14.27 7.39 15.17
CA ALA A 231 14.01 8.77 15.61
C ALA A 231 12.95 9.48 14.76
N ARG A 232 12.95 9.25 13.42
CA ARG A 232 11.88 9.76 12.57
C ARG A 232 10.52 9.15 12.93
N ALA A 233 10.44 7.85 13.16
CA ALA A 233 9.19 7.20 13.56
C ALA A 233 8.68 7.77 14.89
N GLU A 234 9.55 7.92 15.88
CA GLU A 234 9.23 8.48 17.18
C GLU A 234 8.80 9.96 17.10
N SER A 235 9.37 10.74 16.18
CA SER A 235 8.96 12.13 15.97
C SER A 235 7.55 12.28 15.37
N ILE A 236 7.05 11.24 14.70
CA ILE A 236 5.71 11.19 14.10
C ILE A 236 4.70 10.60 15.11
N TYR A 237 5.06 9.47 15.71
CA TYR A 237 4.25 8.72 16.67
C TYR A 237 4.94 8.74 18.02
N THR A 238 4.70 9.80 18.79
CA THR A 238 5.44 10.05 20.03
C THR A 238 4.99 9.12 21.17
N VAL A 239 5.92 8.81 22.06
CA VAL A 239 5.64 8.03 23.27
C VAL A 239 4.59 8.72 24.15
N GLU A 240 4.61 10.05 24.21
CA GLU A 240 3.63 10.85 24.95
C GLU A 240 2.22 10.69 24.40
N HIS A 241 2.07 10.77 23.06
CA HIS A 241 0.76 10.57 22.42
C HIS A 241 0.25 9.13 22.59
N ALA A 242 1.12 8.13 22.44
CA ALA A 242 0.74 6.74 22.71
C ALA A 242 0.26 6.55 24.14
N LYS A 243 0.93 7.18 25.12
CA LYS A 243 0.53 7.15 26.52
C LYS A 243 -0.85 7.78 26.76
N GLU A 244 -1.18 8.89 26.08
CA GLU A 244 -2.52 9.50 26.12
C GLU A 244 -3.60 8.53 25.60
N LEU A 245 -3.24 7.66 24.66
CA LEU A 245 -4.10 6.60 24.13
C LEU A 245 -4.15 5.34 25.02
N GLY A 246 -3.38 5.31 26.12
CA GLY A 246 -3.31 4.19 27.05
C GLY A 246 -2.34 3.08 26.61
N ILE A 247 -1.38 3.39 25.72
CA ILE A 247 -0.42 2.46 25.15
C ILE A 247 0.98 2.79 25.66
N GLU A 248 1.71 1.81 26.18
CA GLU A 248 3.13 1.91 26.46
C GLU A 248 3.91 1.64 25.15
N LEU A 249 4.55 2.67 24.58
CA LEU A 249 5.27 2.59 23.31
C LEU A 249 6.78 2.61 23.53
N HIS A 250 7.51 1.68 22.92
CA HIS A 250 8.96 1.62 22.92
C HIS A 250 9.53 1.56 21.51
N TYR A 251 10.58 2.35 21.24
CA TYR A 251 11.42 2.27 20.05
C TYR A 251 12.76 1.63 20.42
N VAL A 252 13.10 0.50 19.80
CA VAL A 252 14.26 -0.31 20.15
C VAL A 252 15.17 -0.54 18.95
N ASN A 253 16.42 -0.08 19.04
CA ASN A 253 17.44 -0.43 18.05
C ASN A 253 18.07 -1.79 18.44
N THR A 254 17.69 -2.84 17.71
CA THR A 254 18.15 -4.22 17.97
C THR A 254 19.60 -4.52 17.53
N ALA A 255 20.27 -3.56 16.86
CA ALA A 255 21.70 -3.64 16.60
C ALA A 255 22.56 -3.21 17.81
N LYS A 256 21.97 -2.57 18.82
CA LYS A 256 22.69 -2.10 20.00
C LYS A 256 22.95 -3.27 20.99
N PRO A 257 24.13 -3.28 21.63
CA PRO A 257 24.41 -4.28 22.66
C PRO A 257 23.35 -4.28 23.77
N GLY A 258 22.87 -5.46 24.14
CA GLY A 258 21.85 -5.63 25.17
C GLY A 258 20.41 -5.48 24.71
N CYS A 259 20.15 -5.05 23.46
CA CYS A 259 18.81 -4.96 22.88
C CYS A 259 18.43 -6.22 22.08
N ASP A 260 18.67 -7.37 22.65
CA ASP A 260 18.47 -8.69 22.06
C ASP A 260 17.08 -9.30 22.37
N THR A 261 16.86 -10.53 21.99
CA THR A 261 15.62 -11.29 22.27
C THR A 261 15.25 -11.31 23.75
N LYS A 262 16.25 -11.41 24.64
CA LYS A 262 16.04 -11.41 26.10
C LYS A 262 15.49 -10.06 26.56
N TYR A 263 16.10 -8.96 26.11
CA TYR A 263 15.64 -7.61 26.42
C TYR A 263 14.18 -7.37 25.93
N LEU A 264 13.88 -7.78 24.69
CA LEU A 264 12.51 -7.65 24.18
C LEU A 264 11.49 -8.41 25.04
N ARG A 265 11.85 -9.60 25.53
CA ARG A 265 10.98 -10.34 26.46
C ARG A 265 10.89 -9.67 27.84
N GLU A 266 11.94 -9.05 28.33
CA GLU A 266 11.94 -8.33 29.61
C GLU A 266 10.93 -7.16 29.60
N LEU A 267 10.75 -6.46 28.45
CA LEU A 267 9.72 -5.42 28.30
C LEU A 267 8.28 -5.94 28.53
N THR A 268 8.06 -7.23 28.34
CA THR A 268 6.76 -7.88 28.62
C THR A 268 6.63 -8.42 30.05
N GLY A 269 7.61 -8.17 30.92
CA GLY A 269 7.72 -8.83 32.22
C GLY A 269 8.07 -10.32 32.10
N GLY A 270 8.69 -10.73 30.99
CA GLY A 270 9.14 -12.11 30.72
C GLY A 270 8.05 -13.03 30.14
N THR A 271 6.81 -12.59 30.01
CA THR A 271 5.69 -13.42 29.50
C THR A 271 5.73 -13.62 27.98
N GLY A 272 6.41 -12.74 27.24
CA GLY A 272 6.40 -12.69 25.77
C GLY A 272 5.22 -11.90 25.22
N TYR A 273 5.19 -11.80 23.89
CA TYR A 273 4.20 -11.01 23.14
C TYR A 273 3.03 -11.86 22.70
N ASP A 274 1.84 -11.28 22.75
CA ASP A 274 0.62 -11.87 22.20
C ASP A 274 0.64 -11.82 20.67
N ASP A 275 1.07 -10.68 20.11
CA ASP A 275 1.08 -10.41 18.68
C ASP A 275 2.45 -9.93 18.22
N VAL A 276 3.00 -10.55 17.19
CA VAL A 276 4.27 -10.13 16.57
C VAL A 276 4.09 -10.04 15.05
N ILE A 277 4.45 -8.90 14.45
CA ILE A 277 4.47 -8.74 13.00
C ILE A 277 5.90 -8.51 12.53
N CYS A 278 6.36 -9.31 11.54
CA CYS A 278 7.70 -9.22 10.97
C CYS A 278 7.65 -8.55 9.59
N PHE A 279 8.31 -7.38 9.45
CA PHE A 279 8.31 -6.58 8.22
C PHE A 279 9.53 -6.80 7.32
N ALA A 280 10.53 -7.56 7.75
CA ALA A 280 11.72 -7.84 6.94
C ALA A 280 11.94 -9.33 6.71
N PRO A 281 12.22 -9.78 5.46
CA PRO A 281 12.55 -11.17 5.16
C PRO A 281 14.03 -11.46 5.49
N VAL A 282 14.39 -11.26 6.75
CA VAL A 282 15.75 -11.43 7.28
C VAL A 282 15.71 -12.55 8.32
N ARG A 283 16.40 -13.64 8.06
CA ARG A 283 16.34 -14.86 8.86
C ARG A 283 16.46 -14.61 10.37
N PRO A 284 17.48 -13.91 10.90
CA PRO A 284 17.58 -13.64 12.35
C PRO A 284 16.38 -12.87 12.92
N VAL A 285 15.76 -11.97 12.14
CA VAL A 285 14.57 -11.20 12.59
C VAL A 285 13.35 -12.11 12.68
N VAL A 286 13.18 -13.03 11.73
CA VAL A 286 12.08 -14.01 11.74
C VAL A 286 12.23 -15.00 12.90
N GLU A 287 13.45 -15.48 13.15
CA GLU A 287 13.76 -16.36 14.28
C GLU A 287 13.50 -15.64 15.62
N GLN A 288 13.97 -14.39 15.76
CA GLN A 288 13.68 -13.54 16.92
C GLN A 288 12.17 -13.35 17.11
N ALA A 289 11.41 -13.14 16.03
CA ALA A 289 9.96 -12.97 16.10
C ALA A 289 9.28 -14.20 16.72
N GLY A 290 9.72 -15.41 16.36
CA GLY A 290 9.23 -16.65 16.98
C GLY A 290 9.63 -16.81 18.45
N ASP A 291 10.86 -16.41 18.80
CA ASP A 291 11.41 -16.58 20.15
C ASP A 291 10.82 -15.61 21.19
N ILE A 292 10.29 -14.48 20.76
CA ILE A 292 9.67 -13.50 21.67
C ILE A 292 8.19 -13.75 21.93
N LEU A 293 7.54 -14.69 21.24
CA LEU A 293 6.13 -15.01 21.45
C LEU A 293 5.86 -15.51 22.88
N GLY A 294 4.72 -15.08 23.41
CA GLY A 294 4.16 -15.57 24.66
C GLY A 294 3.29 -16.81 24.47
N TYR A 295 2.54 -17.16 25.52
CA TYR A 295 1.53 -18.24 25.47
C TYR A 295 0.41 -17.83 24.50
N ASP A 296 0.02 -18.74 23.59
CA ASP A 296 -0.96 -18.52 22.51
C ASP A 296 -0.56 -17.34 21.58
N GLY A 297 0.75 -17.01 21.53
CA GLY A 297 1.26 -15.89 20.75
C GLY A 297 1.22 -16.16 19.25
N CYS A 298 0.85 -15.14 18.47
CA CYS A 298 0.72 -15.21 17.03
C CYS A 298 1.81 -14.38 16.33
N LEU A 299 2.57 -15.01 15.43
CA LEU A 299 3.49 -14.33 14.52
C LEU A 299 2.86 -14.17 13.14
N ASN A 300 2.68 -12.93 12.66
CA ASN A 300 2.41 -12.69 11.24
C ASN A 300 3.70 -12.38 10.47
N PHE A 301 4.01 -13.23 9.51
CA PHE A 301 5.10 -13.00 8.56
C PHE A 301 4.58 -12.13 7.41
N PHE A 302 4.61 -10.82 7.59
CA PHE A 302 4.16 -9.83 6.61
C PHE A 302 5.16 -9.60 5.48
N ALA A 303 6.44 -9.82 5.75
CA ALA A 303 7.52 -9.61 4.78
C ALA A 303 7.37 -10.51 3.55
N GLY A 304 7.50 -9.95 2.36
CA GLY A 304 7.44 -10.70 1.10
C GLY A 304 8.83 -11.06 0.56
N PRO A 305 9.39 -12.25 0.84
CA PRO A 305 10.69 -12.65 0.31
C PRO A 305 10.63 -12.82 -1.20
N THR A 306 11.72 -12.46 -1.89
CA THR A 306 11.91 -12.75 -3.32
C THR A 306 12.47 -14.16 -3.55
N ASN A 307 13.23 -14.67 -2.58
CA ASN A 307 13.78 -16.01 -2.63
C ASN A 307 12.71 -17.03 -2.22
N LYS A 308 12.28 -17.88 -3.16
CA LYS A 308 11.31 -18.97 -2.93
C LYS A 308 11.81 -20.03 -1.92
N GLU A 309 13.11 -20.12 -1.71
CA GLU A 309 13.75 -21.04 -0.76
C GLU A 309 14.08 -20.37 0.59
N PHE A 310 13.51 -19.20 0.87
CA PHE A 310 13.70 -18.52 2.16
C PHE A 310 13.18 -19.40 3.29
N LYS A 311 14.06 -19.70 4.27
CA LYS A 311 13.77 -20.55 5.43
C LYS A 311 14.33 -19.91 6.71
N ALA A 312 13.66 -20.14 7.83
CA ALA A 312 14.07 -19.74 9.17
C ALA A 312 13.75 -20.87 10.16
N GLU A 313 14.48 -20.94 11.28
CA GLU A 313 14.22 -21.88 12.35
C GLU A 313 13.05 -21.42 13.21
N PHE A 314 12.28 -22.35 13.75
CA PHE A 314 11.17 -22.05 14.65
C PHE A 314 11.19 -23.02 15.84
N ASN A 315 10.89 -22.55 17.04
CA ASN A 315 10.92 -23.36 18.24
C ASN A 315 9.64 -24.22 18.35
N TRP A 316 9.72 -25.48 17.92
CA TRP A 316 8.59 -26.42 17.93
C TRP A 316 8.15 -26.84 19.33
N TYR A 317 8.99 -26.67 20.35
CA TYR A 317 8.58 -26.84 21.75
C TYR A 317 7.54 -25.78 22.13
N ASN A 318 7.75 -24.53 21.72
CA ASN A 318 6.79 -23.43 21.97
C ASN A 318 5.48 -23.65 21.21
N VAL A 319 5.53 -24.15 19.96
CA VAL A 319 4.32 -24.52 19.21
C VAL A 319 3.49 -25.54 19.97
N HIS A 320 4.15 -26.57 20.54
CA HIS A 320 3.46 -27.66 21.24
C HIS A 320 2.95 -27.25 22.63
N TYR A 321 3.79 -26.59 23.42
CA TYR A 321 3.49 -26.34 24.84
C TYR A 321 2.96 -24.94 25.13
N LEU A 322 3.31 -23.97 24.31
CA LEU A 322 2.85 -22.57 24.45
C LEU A 322 1.80 -22.18 23.42
N TYR A 323 1.39 -23.11 22.56
CA TYR A 323 0.37 -22.89 21.52
C TYR A 323 0.71 -21.74 20.57
N THR A 324 1.99 -21.44 20.36
CA THR A 324 2.40 -20.38 19.43
C THR A 324 2.09 -20.76 17.99
N HIS A 325 1.70 -19.78 17.18
CA HIS A 325 1.34 -20.02 15.80
C HIS A 325 1.92 -18.97 14.86
N VAL A 326 1.98 -19.33 13.57
CA VAL A 326 2.49 -18.49 12.50
C VAL A 326 1.43 -18.37 11.43
N VAL A 327 1.16 -17.14 11.02
CA VAL A 327 0.29 -16.80 9.89
C VAL A 327 1.07 -15.92 8.92
N GLY A 328 0.66 -15.89 7.66
CA GLY A 328 1.21 -14.98 6.67
C GLY A 328 0.10 -14.30 5.90
N THR A 329 0.30 -13.04 5.56
CA THR A 329 -0.63 -12.25 4.75
C THR A 329 0.05 -11.67 3.53
N SER A 330 -0.68 -11.63 2.42
CA SER A 330 -0.21 -11.04 1.16
C SER A 330 -1.36 -10.23 0.54
N GLY A 331 -1.49 -8.99 0.95
CA GLY A 331 -2.58 -8.10 0.58
C GLY A 331 -3.72 -8.08 1.61
N GLY A 332 -4.55 -7.04 1.54
CA GLY A 332 -5.82 -6.93 2.24
C GLY A 332 -6.99 -7.38 1.38
N ASN A 333 -8.18 -7.41 1.94
CA ASN A 333 -9.43 -7.61 1.21
C ASN A 333 -10.21 -6.29 1.03
N THR A 334 -11.37 -6.34 0.39
CA THR A 334 -12.22 -5.14 0.19
C THR A 334 -12.73 -4.52 1.48
N ASN A 335 -12.94 -5.29 2.55
CA ASN A 335 -13.39 -4.75 3.84
C ASN A 335 -12.24 -4.03 4.56
N ASP A 336 -11.03 -4.61 4.53
CA ASP A 336 -9.83 -3.96 5.07
C ASP A 336 -9.57 -2.62 4.34
N MET A 337 -9.84 -2.57 3.03
CA MET A 337 -9.66 -1.35 2.26
C MET A 337 -10.76 -0.30 2.55
N ARG A 338 -12.01 -0.71 2.77
CA ARG A 338 -13.07 0.19 3.25
C ARG A 338 -12.73 0.78 4.60
N GLU A 339 -12.25 -0.04 5.54
CA GLU A 339 -11.78 0.43 6.84
C GLU A 339 -10.62 1.42 6.71
N ALA A 340 -9.62 1.12 5.85
CA ALA A 340 -8.52 2.04 5.55
C ALA A 340 -9.04 3.41 5.06
N ILE A 341 -9.94 3.41 4.08
CA ILE A 341 -10.55 4.63 3.54
C ILE A 341 -11.29 5.40 4.65
N ASP A 342 -12.11 4.72 5.44
CA ASP A 342 -12.89 5.34 6.51
C ASP A 342 -12.00 5.94 7.61
N MET A 343 -10.96 5.24 8.02
CA MET A 343 -10.02 5.73 9.03
C MET A 343 -9.19 6.93 8.52
N MET A 344 -8.73 6.92 7.28
CA MET A 344 -7.98 8.02 6.69
C MET A 344 -8.86 9.26 6.46
N THR A 345 -10.05 9.07 5.88
CA THR A 345 -10.95 10.20 5.59
C THR A 345 -11.58 10.81 6.84
N SER A 346 -11.73 10.04 7.92
CA SER A 346 -12.13 10.56 9.23
C SER A 346 -10.98 11.18 10.04
N GLY A 347 -9.74 11.09 9.55
CA GLY A 347 -8.56 11.62 10.22
C GLY A 347 -8.08 10.79 11.42
N LYS A 348 -8.53 9.54 11.56
CA LYS A 348 -8.05 8.64 12.62
C LYS A 348 -6.61 8.18 12.38
N ILE A 349 -6.25 7.91 11.13
CA ILE A 349 -4.90 7.58 10.71
C ILE A 349 -4.45 8.48 9.56
N ASN A 350 -3.13 8.69 9.45
CA ASN A 350 -2.55 9.53 8.41
C ASN A 350 -1.43 8.81 7.63
N PRO A 351 -1.72 8.31 6.41
CA PRO A 351 -0.74 7.58 5.61
C PRO A 351 0.40 8.46 5.08
N ALA A 352 0.35 9.78 5.28
CA ALA A 352 1.42 10.70 4.84
C ALA A 352 2.78 10.35 5.43
N ALA A 353 2.83 9.73 6.61
CA ALA A 353 4.07 9.22 7.22
C ALA A 353 4.82 8.23 6.32
N MET A 354 4.08 7.49 5.47
CA MET A 354 4.64 6.52 4.53
C MET A 354 5.32 7.18 3.32
N ILE A 355 4.95 8.42 2.96
CA ILE A 355 5.39 9.12 1.74
C ILE A 355 6.71 9.83 1.99
N THR A 356 7.67 9.68 1.07
CA THR A 356 8.94 10.45 1.11
C THR A 356 9.25 11.16 -0.20
N HIS A 357 8.61 10.75 -1.30
CA HIS A 357 8.83 11.33 -2.61
C HIS A 357 7.51 11.54 -3.34
N ILE A 358 7.48 12.53 -4.20
CA ILE A 358 6.39 12.76 -5.16
C ILE A 358 6.95 12.81 -6.59
N GLY A 359 6.15 12.44 -7.57
CA GLY A 359 6.52 12.51 -8.99
C GLY A 359 5.30 12.56 -9.89
N GLY A 360 5.53 12.79 -11.17
CA GLY A 360 4.54 12.66 -12.24
C GLY A 360 4.67 11.31 -12.98
N LEU A 361 3.78 11.08 -13.93
CA LEU A 361 3.76 9.83 -14.72
C LEU A 361 5.09 9.58 -15.47
N ASN A 362 5.75 10.65 -15.89
CA ASN A 362 7.06 10.60 -16.57
C ASN A 362 8.19 10.04 -15.68
N ALA A 363 8.04 10.04 -14.37
CA ALA A 363 9.06 9.53 -13.45
C ALA A 363 8.92 8.02 -13.14
N VAL A 364 7.82 7.37 -13.54
CA VAL A 364 7.48 6.01 -13.11
C VAL A 364 8.49 4.97 -13.56
N VAL A 365 8.89 4.98 -14.84
CA VAL A 365 9.78 3.96 -15.41
C VAL A 365 11.11 3.91 -14.64
N ASP A 366 11.82 5.03 -14.58
CA ASP A 366 13.10 5.11 -13.91
C ASP A 366 12.98 4.83 -12.41
N THR A 367 11.93 5.33 -11.77
CA THR A 367 11.68 5.10 -10.34
C THR A 367 11.45 3.63 -10.06
N THR A 368 10.61 2.96 -10.84
CA THR A 368 10.27 1.54 -10.63
C THR A 368 11.50 0.66 -10.86
N LEU A 369 12.24 0.86 -11.95
CA LEU A 369 13.41 0.05 -12.26
C LEU A 369 14.58 0.25 -11.27
N ASN A 370 14.66 1.42 -10.63
CA ASN A 370 15.69 1.73 -9.64
C ASN A 370 15.20 1.68 -8.19
N LEU A 371 13.97 1.23 -7.95
CA LEU A 371 13.32 1.33 -6.64
C LEU A 371 14.14 0.82 -5.44
N PRO A 372 14.88 -0.31 -5.53
CA PRO A 372 15.74 -0.79 -4.43
C PRO A 372 16.86 0.19 -4.03
N ASN A 373 17.27 1.07 -4.94
CA ASN A 373 18.35 2.04 -4.73
C ASN A 373 17.86 3.40 -4.25
N ILE A 374 16.54 3.66 -4.31
CA ILE A 374 15.92 4.92 -3.88
C ILE A 374 15.50 4.81 -2.43
N ARG A 375 16.30 5.37 -1.52
CA ARG A 375 16.02 5.35 -0.08
C ARG A 375 14.70 6.04 0.26
N GLY A 376 14.15 5.68 1.41
CA GLY A 376 12.94 6.29 1.97
C GLY A 376 11.69 5.43 1.84
N GLY A 377 10.53 6.06 1.99
CA GLY A 377 9.21 5.43 1.97
C GLY A 377 8.58 5.36 0.58
N LYS A 378 7.27 5.48 0.52
CA LYS A 378 6.46 5.45 -0.71
C LYS A 378 6.82 6.61 -1.66
N LYS A 379 6.76 6.32 -2.96
CA LYS A 379 6.90 7.26 -4.07
C LYS A 379 5.52 7.46 -4.65
N LEU A 380 4.90 8.59 -4.30
CA LEU A 380 3.57 8.95 -4.74
C LEU A 380 3.62 9.56 -6.13
N ILE A 381 2.81 9.06 -7.05
CA ILE A 381 2.76 9.49 -8.44
C ILE A 381 1.42 10.16 -8.73
N TYR A 382 1.49 11.35 -9.34
CA TYR A 382 0.33 12.07 -9.87
C TYR A 382 0.32 11.93 -11.38
N THR A 383 -0.59 11.14 -11.91
CA THR A 383 -0.56 10.66 -13.30
C THR A 383 -0.94 11.72 -14.33
N GLN A 384 -1.56 12.83 -13.89
CA GLN A 384 -2.03 13.90 -14.77
C GLN A 384 -0.98 15.01 -14.97
N ILE A 385 0.18 14.92 -14.30
CA ILE A 385 1.22 15.94 -14.37
C ILE A 385 2.56 15.34 -14.80
N GLU A 386 3.47 16.20 -15.26
CA GLU A 386 4.88 15.87 -15.47
C GLU A 386 5.72 16.49 -14.34
N LEU A 387 6.37 15.64 -13.57
CA LEU A 387 7.24 16.03 -12.46
C LEU A 387 8.31 14.96 -12.28
N PRO A 388 9.61 15.30 -12.28
CA PRO A 388 10.64 14.35 -11.87
C PRO A 388 10.39 13.83 -10.47
N LEU A 389 10.85 12.60 -10.18
CA LEU A 389 10.77 12.10 -8.81
C LEU A 389 11.55 13.02 -7.88
N THR A 390 10.88 13.56 -6.88
CA THR A 390 11.43 14.60 -5.99
C THR A 390 11.18 14.19 -4.54
N ALA A 391 12.26 14.17 -3.75
CA ALA A 391 12.15 13.93 -2.32
C ALA A 391 11.52 15.13 -1.61
N ILE A 392 10.59 14.89 -0.68
CA ILE A 392 9.98 15.97 0.13
C ILE A 392 11.06 16.72 0.91
N ALA A 393 12.11 16.02 1.36
CA ALA A 393 13.24 16.62 2.07
C ALA A 393 14.04 17.64 1.21
N ASP A 394 13.94 17.57 -0.11
CA ASP A 394 14.65 18.47 -1.02
C ASP A 394 13.86 19.73 -1.37
N PHE A 395 12.62 19.87 -0.94
CA PHE A 395 11.77 21.01 -1.32
C PHE A 395 12.35 22.36 -0.92
N GLU A 396 12.99 22.48 0.24
CA GLU A 396 13.59 23.73 0.68
C GLU A 396 14.71 24.17 -0.27
N LYS A 397 15.60 23.25 -0.62
CA LYS A 397 16.71 23.49 -1.54
C LYS A 397 16.22 23.83 -2.95
N LEU A 398 15.26 23.07 -3.45
CA LEU A 398 14.66 23.32 -4.77
C LEU A 398 13.88 24.64 -4.82
N GLY A 399 13.27 25.00 -3.69
CA GLY A 399 12.53 26.24 -3.52
C GLY A 399 13.38 27.52 -3.60
N GLU A 400 14.72 27.42 -3.50
CA GLU A 400 15.63 28.55 -3.73
C GLU A 400 15.54 29.07 -5.18
N THR A 401 15.15 28.22 -6.12
CA THR A 401 15.10 28.54 -7.56
C THR A 401 13.72 28.32 -8.20
N ASP A 402 12.86 27.50 -7.62
CA ASP A 402 11.53 27.18 -8.14
C ASP A 402 10.43 27.56 -7.13
N PRO A 403 9.56 28.56 -7.46
CA PRO A 403 8.46 28.99 -6.59
C PRO A 403 7.48 27.88 -6.19
N LEU A 404 7.32 26.85 -7.04
CA LEU A 404 6.47 25.70 -6.71
C LEU A 404 7.01 24.99 -5.47
N PHE A 405 8.29 24.65 -5.46
CA PHE A 405 8.92 23.95 -4.33
C PHE A 405 9.10 24.85 -3.12
N ALA A 406 9.30 26.16 -3.29
CA ALA A 406 9.30 27.11 -2.18
C ALA A 406 7.97 27.06 -1.40
N LYS A 407 6.85 27.04 -2.13
CA LYS A 407 5.53 26.95 -1.50
C LYS A 407 5.24 25.57 -0.90
N LEU A 408 5.63 24.48 -1.60
CA LEU A 408 5.52 23.12 -1.06
C LEU A 408 6.35 22.93 0.21
N ALA A 409 7.56 23.50 0.28
CA ALA A 409 8.39 23.50 1.50
C ALA A 409 7.72 24.21 2.65
N GLU A 410 7.11 25.39 2.40
CA GLU A 410 6.34 26.12 3.42
C GLU A 410 5.17 25.27 3.96
N ILE A 411 4.43 24.63 3.06
CA ILE A 411 3.27 23.80 3.43
C ILE A 411 3.73 22.58 4.22
N THR A 412 4.69 21.80 3.74
CA THR A 412 5.16 20.58 4.41
C THR A 412 5.78 20.89 5.78
N ARG A 413 6.47 22.04 5.96
CA ARG A 413 6.97 22.48 7.27
C ARG A 413 5.83 22.66 8.27
N ARG A 414 4.70 23.23 7.88
CA ARG A 414 3.50 23.35 8.74
C ARG A 414 2.86 22.01 9.10
N HIS A 415 3.13 20.99 8.31
CA HIS A 415 2.68 19.61 8.51
C HIS A 415 3.79 18.67 9.00
N ASN A 416 4.73 19.19 9.81
CA ASN A 416 5.83 18.43 10.42
C ASN A 416 6.70 17.65 9.39
N GLY A 417 6.92 18.23 8.22
CA GLY A 417 7.69 17.61 7.13
C GLY A 417 6.94 16.53 6.35
N LEU A 418 5.66 16.33 6.62
CA LEU A 418 4.83 15.33 5.95
C LEU A 418 4.08 15.92 4.74
N TRP A 419 3.75 15.06 3.78
CA TRP A 419 2.80 15.38 2.72
C TRP A 419 1.41 15.66 3.31
N SER A 420 0.58 16.43 2.60
CA SER A 420 -0.73 16.80 3.12
C SER A 420 -1.74 17.09 2.00
N ALA A 421 -3.02 17.10 2.34
CA ALA A 421 -4.08 17.51 1.42
C ALA A 421 -3.88 18.91 0.85
N GLU A 422 -3.33 19.84 1.68
CA GLU A 422 -2.99 21.18 1.23
C GLU A 422 -1.87 21.18 0.19
N ALA A 423 -0.80 20.39 0.43
CA ALA A 423 0.32 20.25 -0.49
C ALA A 423 -0.11 19.60 -1.82
N GLU A 424 -0.93 18.54 -1.75
CA GLU A 424 -1.50 17.88 -2.93
C GLU A 424 -2.33 18.83 -3.76
N LYS A 425 -3.28 19.53 -3.14
CA LYS A 425 -4.14 20.52 -3.81
C LYS A 425 -3.32 21.62 -4.46
N TYR A 426 -2.31 22.13 -3.77
CA TYR A 426 -1.43 23.16 -4.32
C TYR A 426 -0.65 22.63 -5.52
N LEU A 427 -0.05 21.43 -5.42
CA LEU A 427 0.68 20.82 -6.52
C LEU A 427 -0.20 20.64 -7.76
N LEU A 428 -1.38 20.03 -7.61
CA LEU A 428 -2.29 19.73 -8.72
C LEU A 428 -2.89 20.98 -9.38
N ALA A 429 -2.96 22.09 -8.66
CA ALA A 429 -3.44 23.37 -9.21
C ALA A 429 -2.36 24.18 -9.94
N ASN A 430 -1.07 23.86 -9.77
CA ASN A 430 0.06 24.64 -10.29
C ASN A 430 0.98 23.84 -11.22
N LYS A 431 0.63 22.60 -11.56
CA LYS A 431 1.26 21.73 -12.55
C LYS A 431 0.23 21.22 -13.56
#